data_2ac024cf30c6420e5681c0a6ea98b090
#
_entry.id   2ac024cf30c6420e5681c0a6ea98b090
#
_cell.length_a   1.000
_cell.length_b   1.000
_cell.length_c   1.000
_cell.angle_alpha   90.00
_cell.angle_beta   90.00
_cell.angle_gamma   90.00
#
_symmetry.space_group_name_H-M   'P 1'
#
loop_
_entity.id
_entity.type
_entity.pdbx_description
1 polymer ?
#
loop_
_entity_poly.entity_id
_entity_poly.type
_entity_poly.pdbx_seq_one_letter_code
_entity_poly.pdbx_strand_id
1 'polypeptide(L)'
;MDVELPEEIFGVKKWECTVISNDNKATFIKELKLAIPEGEEVPFRAGGYIQIEADPHTVYYKDFDIPEEYHEDWDKYDLWRYVSKVDEHIIRAYSMASYPEEKGIIMLNVRIATPPPRQPDAPPGQMSSYIWSLKPGDKVTISGPFGEFFAKETDNEMVFIGGGAGMAPMRSHIFDQLKRLHSKRKMSFWYGARSKREMFYVEDFDQLQAENPNFTWHVALSDPLPEDNWTGYTGFIHNVLYENYLKNHEAP
;
A
#
# COMPACT_ATOMS: atom_id res chain seq x y z
N MET A 1 8.53 -39.46 11.00
CA MET A 1 8.70 -38.75 12.29
C MET A 1 8.81 -37.28 11.90
N ASP A 2 7.65 -36.62 11.89
CA ASP A 2 7.61 -35.20 11.57
C ASP A 2 8.16 -34.45 12.78
N VAL A 3 9.30 -33.82 12.60
CA VAL A 3 9.90 -32.95 13.63
C VAL A 3 9.25 -31.60 13.45
N GLU A 4 8.25 -31.28 14.27
CA GLU A 4 7.77 -29.92 14.44
C GLU A 4 8.90 -29.11 15.10
N LEU A 5 9.59 -28.31 14.31
CA LEU A 5 10.53 -27.34 14.83
C LEU A 5 9.74 -26.15 15.37
N PRO A 6 10.05 -25.65 16.58
CA PRO A 6 9.39 -24.46 17.12
C PRO A 6 9.53 -23.28 16.16
N GLU A 7 8.43 -22.56 15.91
CA GLU A 7 8.41 -21.35 15.05
C GLU A 7 9.46 -20.31 15.44
N GLU A 8 9.81 -20.25 16.71
CA GLU A 8 10.84 -19.38 17.29
C GLU A 8 12.25 -19.59 16.70
N ILE A 9 12.56 -20.79 16.15
CA ILE A 9 13.87 -21.10 15.56
C ILE A 9 14.05 -20.40 14.20
N PHE A 10 12.97 -20.06 13.50
CA PHE A 10 13.02 -19.43 12.18
C PHE A 10 12.87 -17.92 12.22
N GLY A 11 12.71 -17.29 13.38
CA GLY A 11 12.54 -15.84 13.51
C GLY A 11 11.21 -15.29 12.95
N VAL A 12 10.28 -16.18 12.56
CA VAL A 12 8.94 -15.80 12.13
C VAL A 12 8.03 -15.75 13.35
N LYS A 13 7.60 -14.56 13.70
CA LYS A 13 6.70 -14.32 14.83
C LYS A 13 5.31 -13.97 14.32
N LYS A 14 4.29 -14.30 15.11
CA LYS A 14 2.89 -13.91 14.87
C LYS A 14 2.44 -12.91 15.93
N TRP A 15 1.59 -11.98 15.52
CA TRP A 15 0.94 -11.01 16.40
C TRP A 15 -0.55 -10.93 16.09
N GLU A 16 -1.37 -10.94 17.14
CA GLU A 16 -2.78 -10.59 17.04
C GLU A 16 -2.92 -9.08 17.21
N CYS A 17 -3.01 -8.37 16.08
CA CYS A 17 -3.15 -6.92 16.02
C CYS A 17 -4.62 -6.48 16.12
N THR A 18 -4.83 -5.23 16.51
CA THR A 18 -6.17 -4.62 16.54
C THR A 18 -6.28 -3.56 15.44
N VAL A 19 -7.36 -3.59 14.67
CA VAL A 19 -7.65 -2.56 13.66
C VAL A 19 -7.86 -1.22 14.35
N ILE A 20 -7.04 -0.22 14.02
CA ILE A 20 -7.22 1.18 14.43
C ILE A 20 -8.17 1.88 13.47
N SER A 21 -7.91 1.77 12.18
CA SER A 21 -8.71 2.36 11.11
C SER A 21 -8.57 1.54 9.83
N ASN A 22 -9.56 1.68 8.94
CA ASN A 22 -9.58 1.04 7.63
C ASN A 22 -10.29 1.95 6.63
N ASP A 23 -9.63 3.05 6.25
CA ASP A 23 -10.24 4.16 5.55
C ASP A 23 -9.91 4.15 4.06
N ASN A 24 -10.85 4.53 3.22
CA ASN A 24 -10.58 4.76 1.82
C ASN A 24 -9.58 5.91 1.65
N LYS A 25 -8.53 5.68 0.87
CA LYS A 25 -7.60 6.72 0.40
C LYS A 25 -7.78 7.00 -1.09
N ALA A 26 -8.43 6.09 -1.78
CA ALA A 26 -8.83 6.20 -3.18
C ALA A 26 -10.06 5.32 -3.41
N THR A 27 -10.68 5.42 -4.57
CA THR A 27 -11.92 4.68 -4.91
C THR A 27 -11.81 3.18 -4.60
N PHE A 28 -10.64 2.59 -4.88
CA PHE A 28 -10.40 1.15 -4.77
C PHE A 28 -9.23 0.79 -3.85
N ILE A 29 -8.78 1.72 -3.00
CA ILE A 29 -7.67 1.50 -2.08
C ILE A 29 -8.06 1.97 -0.68
N LYS A 30 -7.93 1.08 0.30
CA LYS A 30 -8.00 1.41 1.72
C LYS A 30 -6.62 1.44 2.35
N GLU A 31 -6.44 2.32 3.31
CA GLU A 31 -5.36 2.26 4.29
C GLU A 31 -5.85 1.50 5.51
N LEU A 32 -5.30 0.30 5.69
CA LEU A 32 -5.49 -0.47 6.93
C LEU A 32 -4.39 -0.09 7.92
N LYS A 33 -4.77 0.35 9.10
CA LYS A 33 -3.87 0.67 10.20
C LYS A 33 -4.12 -0.27 11.37
N LEU A 34 -3.10 -1.01 11.76
CA LEU A 34 -3.14 -2.02 12.81
C LEU A 34 -2.31 -1.57 14.02
N ALA A 35 -2.87 -1.68 15.23
CA ALA A 35 -2.10 -1.58 16.47
C ALA A 35 -1.44 -2.92 16.77
N ILE A 36 -0.13 -2.88 16.99
CA ILE A 36 0.63 -4.03 17.53
C ILE A 36 0.29 -4.19 19.00
N PRO A 37 0.23 -5.42 19.55
CA PRO A 37 -0.02 -5.62 20.97
C PRO A 37 0.94 -4.82 21.87
N GLU A 38 0.44 -4.33 22.99
CA GLU A 38 1.23 -3.53 23.94
C GLU A 38 2.49 -4.29 24.40
N GLY A 39 3.62 -3.61 24.37
CA GLY A 39 4.92 -4.18 24.75
C GLY A 39 5.58 -5.03 23.66
N GLU A 40 4.93 -5.20 22.51
CA GLU A 40 5.47 -5.92 21.36
C GLU A 40 6.01 -4.96 20.30
N GLU A 41 6.91 -5.48 19.47
CA GLU A 41 7.47 -4.74 18.31
C GLU A 41 7.58 -5.68 17.11
N VAL A 42 7.32 -5.15 15.92
CA VAL A 42 7.63 -5.80 14.63
C VAL A 42 8.94 -5.19 14.10
N PRO A 43 10.08 -5.88 14.21
CA PRO A 43 11.39 -5.33 13.85
C PRO A 43 11.64 -5.44 12.35
N PHE A 44 11.07 -4.55 11.55
CA PHE A 44 11.19 -4.57 10.09
C PHE A 44 12.13 -3.50 9.53
N ARG A 45 12.56 -3.71 8.31
CA ARG A 45 13.25 -2.71 7.46
C ARG A 45 12.25 -2.15 6.45
N ALA A 46 12.41 -0.87 6.11
CA ALA A 46 11.61 -0.23 5.06
C ALA A 46 11.68 -1.04 3.74
N GLY A 47 10.53 -1.24 3.09
CA GLY A 47 10.39 -2.11 1.93
C GLY A 47 10.02 -3.57 2.27
N GLY A 48 10.02 -3.94 3.55
CA GLY A 48 9.55 -5.25 4.01
C GLY A 48 8.03 -5.42 3.90
N TYR A 49 7.57 -6.66 4.07
CA TYR A 49 6.17 -7.01 4.08
C TYR A 49 5.80 -7.89 5.28
N ILE A 50 4.52 -7.93 5.58
CA ILE A 50 3.94 -8.90 6.52
C ILE A 50 2.99 -9.82 5.78
N GLN A 51 2.64 -10.95 6.39
CA GLN A 51 1.54 -11.79 5.93
C GLN A 51 0.33 -11.55 6.84
N ILE A 52 -0.86 -11.53 6.25
CA ILE A 52 -2.14 -11.53 6.95
C ILE A 52 -2.75 -12.91 6.81
N GLU A 53 -3.29 -13.43 7.91
CA GLU A 53 -4.02 -14.69 7.98
C GLU A 53 -5.51 -14.41 8.14
N ALA A 54 -6.35 -15.24 7.52
CA ALA A 54 -7.79 -15.20 7.70
C ALA A 54 -8.38 -16.60 7.66
N ASP A 55 -9.24 -16.90 8.62
CA ASP A 55 -10.01 -18.13 8.69
C ASP A 55 -11.16 -18.15 7.67
N PRO A 56 -11.83 -19.27 7.44
CA PRO A 56 -12.99 -19.35 6.57
C PRO A 56 -14.02 -18.26 6.88
N HIS A 57 -14.46 -17.53 5.84
CA HIS A 57 -15.37 -16.39 6.00
C HIS A 57 -16.16 -16.11 4.73
N THR A 58 -17.20 -15.30 4.86
CA THR A 58 -17.96 -14.75 3.73
C THR A 58 -18.10 -13.26 3.89
N VAL A 59 -17.75 -12.50 2.85
CA VAL A 59 -17.81 -11.05 2.81
C VAL A 59 -18.73 -10.61 1.69
N TYR A 60 -19.68 -9.73 2.01
CA TYR A 60 -20.59 -9.12 1.06
C TYR A 60 -20.17 -7.69 0.78
N TYR A 61 -19.91 -7.31 -0.47
CA TYR A 61 -19.47 -5.97 -0.84
C TYR A 61 -20.49 -4.88 -0.53
N LYS A 62 -21.79 -5.24 -0.54
CA LYS A 62 -22.87 -4.34 -0.13
C LYS A 62 -22.79 -3.85 1.32
N ASP A 63 -22.02 -4.55 2.16
CA ASP A 63 -21.84 -4.24 3.58
C ASP A 63 -20.56 -3.42 3.85
N PHE A 64 -19.81 -3.07 2.80
CA PHE A 64 -18.64 -2.22 2.92
C PHE A 64 -19.04 -0.78 3.24
N ASP A 65 -18.29 -0.17 4.15
CA ASP A 65 -18.35 1.26 4.41
C ASP A 65 -17.51 1.99 3.37
N ILE A 66 -18.18 2.57 2.36
CA ILE A 66 -17.58 3.30 1.26
C ILE A 66 -18.06 4.74 1.32
N PRO A 67 -17.15 5.75 1.36
CA PRO A 67 -17.53 7.15 1.30
C PRO A 67 -18.37 7.48 0.04
N GLU A 68 -19.35 8.37 0.21
CA GLU A 68 -20.32 8.73 -0.84
C GLU A 68 -19.64 9.23 -2.12
N GLU A 69 -18.52 9.91 -2.00
CA GLU A 69 -17.71 10.40 -3.13
C GLU A 69 -17.24 9.30 -4.11
N TYR A 70 -17.20 8.04 -3.67
CA TYR A 70 -16.79 6.90 -4.48
C TYR A 70 -17.97 6.05 -4.99
N HIS A 71 -19.21 6.32 -4.56
CA HIS A 71 -20.38 5.51 -4.91
C HIS A 71 -20.61 5.46 -6.42
N GLU A 72 -20.41 6.57 -7.13
CA GLU A 72 -20.61 6.62 -8.59
C GLU A 72 -19.78 5.55 -9.32
N ASP A 73 -18.50 5.38 -8.96
CA ASP A 73 -17.67 4.34 -9.56
C ASP A 73 -18.07 2.94 -9.11
N TRP A 74 -18.46 2.78 -7.84
CA TRP A 74 -18.94 1.51 -7.32
C TRP A 74 -20.23 1.06 -8.00
N ASP A 75 -21.15 1.97 -8.26
CA ASP A 75 -22.40 1.75 -9.01
C ASP A 75 -22.09 1.46 -10.49
N LYS A 76 -21.25 2.27 -11.11
CA LYS A 76 -20.84 2.13 -12.51
C LYS A 76 -20.27 0.75 -12.83
N TYR A 77 -19.49 0.19 -11.92
CA TYR A 77 -18.88 -1.13 -12.07
C TYR A 77 -19.69 -2.24 -11.40
N ASP A 78 -20.88 -1.93 -10.85
CA ASP A 78 -21.78 -2.87 -10.15
C ASP A 78 -21.03 -3.71 -9.09
N LEU A 79 -20.19 -3.06 -8.28
CA LEU A 79 -19.33 -3.77 -7.34
C LEU A 79 -20.08 -4.29 -6.12
N TRP A 80 -21.19 -3.67 -5.75
CA TRP A 80 -22.02 -4.05 -4.59
C TRP A 80 -22.55 -5.47 -4.65
N ARG A 81 -22.67 -6.05 -5.86
CA ARG A 81 -23.18 -7.42 -6.08
C ARG A 81 -22.23 -8.51 -5.64
N TYR A 82 -20.96 -8.21 -5.51
CA TYR A 82 -19.95 -9.25 -5.25
C TYR A 82 -20.03 -9.83 -3.85
N VAL A 83 -19.73 -11.12 -3.77
CA VAL A 83 -19.59 -11.87 -2.52
C VAL A 83 -18.28 -12.65 -2.61
N SER A 84 -17.43 -12.47 -1.63
CA SER A 84 -16.21 -13.27 -1.46
C SER A 84 -16.47 -14.37 -0.44
N LYS A 85 -16.43 -15.61 -0.88
CA LYS A 85 -16.57 -16.78 -0.01
C LYS A 85 -15.24 -17.51 0.05
N VAL A 86 -14.78 -17.78 1.26
CA VAL A 86 -13.52 -18.46 1.54
C VAL A 86 -13.82 -19.60 2.51
N ASP A 87 -13.58 -20.84 2.06
CA ASP A 87 -13.92 -22.05 2.80
C ASP A 87 -12.71 -22.68 3.51
N GLU A 88 -11.52 -22.07 3.38
CA GLU A 88 -10.28 -22.54 3.97
C GLU A 88 -9.50 -21.40 4.63
N HIS A 89 -8.50 -21.74 5.46
CA HIS A 89 -7.57 -20.76 5.99
C HIS A 89 -6.66 -20.22 4.88
N ILE A 90 -6.53 -18.90 4.81
CA ILE A 90 -5.73 -18.25 3.77
C ILE A 90 -4.69 -17.31 4.37
N ILE A 91 -3.53 -17.20 3.70
CA ILE A 91 -2.43 -16.29 4.05
C ILE A 91 -2.03 -15.52 2.80
N ARG A 92 -1.86 -14.18 2.92
CA ARG A 92 -1.38 -13.34 1.82
C ARG A 92 -0.42 -12.26 2.31
N ALA A 93 0.57 -11.95 1.47
CA ALA A 93 1.60 -10.96 1.74
C ALA A 93 1.16 -9.54 1.35
N TYR A 94 1.52 -8.57 2.20
CA TYR A 94 1.27 -7.15 1.98
C TYR A 94 2.48 -6.32 2.39
N SER A 95 2.99 -5.49 1.47
CA SER A 95 4.06 -4.53 1.76
C SER A 95 3.58 -3.50 2.77
N MET A 96 4.44 -3.16 3.71
CA MET A 96 4.13 -2.15 4.71
C MET A 96 4.27 -0.74 4.12
N ALA A 97 3.30 0.12 4.40
CA ALA A 97 3.33 1.56 4.10
C ALA A 97 3.95 2.36 5.25
N SER A 98 3.88 1.84 6.48
CA SER A 98 4.59 2.40 7.64
C SER A 98 6.09 2.22 7.48
N TYR A 99 6.88 3.14 8.07
CA TYR A 99 8.33 2.98 8.19
C TYR A 99 8.71 2.65 9.65
N PRO A 100 9.94 2.18 9.93
CA PRO A 100 10.30 1.64 11.25
C PRO A 100 10.11 2.56 12.46
N GLU A 101 10.08 3.88 12.28
CA GLU A 101 9.87 4.84 13.39
C GLU A 101 8.38 5.12 13.67
N GLU A 102 7.45 4.63 12.86
CA GLU A 102 6.02 4.63 13.19
C GLU A 102 5.74 3.48 14.17
N LYS A 103 6.24 3.63 15.40
CA LYS A 103 6.22 2.58 16.43
C LYS A 103 4.80 2.21 16.85
N GLY A 104 4.61 0.93 17.18
CA GLY A 104 3.34 0.40 17.67
C GLY A 104 2.26 0.20 16.60
N ILE A 105 2.54 0.51 15.34
CA ILE A 105 1.57 0.37 14.24
C ILE A 105 2.16 -0.31 13.01
N ILE A 106 1.30 -0.98 12.26
CA ILE A 106 1.55 -1.41 10.87
C ILE A 106 0.49 -0.75 9.98
N MET A 107 0.95 -0.13 8.89
CA MET A 107 0.07 0.46 7.86
C MET A 107 0.22 -0.29 6.56
N LEU A 108 -0.90 -0.57 5.90
CA LEU A 108 -0.96 -1.20 4.59
C LEU A 108 -1.83 -0.36 3.65
N ASN A 109 -1.49 -0.35 2.35
CA ASN A 109 -2.39 0.15 1.32
C ASN A 109 -2.93 -1.04 0.53
N VAL A 110 -4.21 -1.29 0.63
CA VAL A 110 -4.85 -2.49 0.08
C VAL A 110 -5.86 -2.14 -0.99
N ARG A 111 -5.52 -2.50 -2.22
CA ARG A 111 -6.46 -2.41 -3.34
C ARG A 111 -7.45 -3.57 -3.28
N ILE A 112 -8.75 -3.27 -3.43
CA ILE A 112 -9.76 -4.31 -3.64
C ILE A 112 -9.51 -5.02 -4.97
N ALA A 113 -9.41 -6.33 -4.96
CA ALA A 113 -9.24 -7.14 -6.16
C ALA A 113 -10.61 -7.58 -6.67
N THR A 114 -11.13 -6.86 -7.64
CA THR A 114 -12.39 -7.21 -8.33
C THR A 114 -12.12 -8.17 -9.49
N PRO A 115 -13.12 -8.94 -9.92
CA PRO A 115 -13.02 -9.76 -11.13
C PRO A 115 -12.57 -8.95 -12.34
N PRO A 116 -11.71 -9.51 -13.21
CA PRO A 116 -11.31 -8.82 -14.42
C PRO A 116 -12.52 -8.52 -15.34
N PRO A 117 -12.58 -7.39 -16.06
CA PRO A 117 -13.69 -7.07 -16.95
C PRO A 117 -13.99 -8.13 -17.99
N ARG A 118 -12.98 -8.91 -18.40
CA ARG A 118 -13.13 -10.03 -19.36
C ARG A 118 -13.61 -11.33 -18.71
N GLN A 119 -13.68 -11.38 -17.39
CA GLN A 119 -14.11 -12.55 -16.60
C GLN A 119 -14.96 -12.08 -15.42
N PRO A 120 -16.11 -11.46 -15.65
CA PRO A 120 -16.94 -10.85 -14.60
C PRO A 120 -17.52 -11.88 -13.60
N ASP A 121 -17.57 -13.15 -13.98
CA ASP A 121 -18.04 -14.25 -13.14
C ASP A 121 -16.92 -14.91 -12.31
N ALA A 122 -15.66 -14.45 -12.47
CA ALA A 122 -14.58 -14.90 -11.60
C ALA A 122 -14.84 -14.46 -10.16
N PRO A 123 -14.38 -15.20 -9.14
CA PRO A 123 -14.52 -14.77 -7.76
C PRO A 123 -13.69 -13.51 -7.50
N PRO A 124 -14.16 -12.58 -6.64
CA PRO A 124 -13.36 -11.46 -6.18
C PRO A 124 -12.19 -11.94 -5.32
N GLY A 125 -11.19 -11.07 -5.13
CA GLY A 125 -10.01 -11.40 -4.34
C GLY A 125 -10.36 -11.70 -2.87
N GLN A 126 -9.93 -12.85 -2.41
CA GLN A 126 -10.26 -13.39 -1.09
C GLN A 126 -9.78 -12.50 0.05
N MET A 127 -8.46 -12.33 0.18
CA MET A 127 -7.87 -11.57 1.28
C MET A 127 -8.14 -10.06 1.18
N SER A 128 -8.15 -9.48 -0.02
CA SER A 128 -8.49 -8.06 -0.17
C SER A 128 -9.93 -7.77 0.25
N SER A 129 -10.88 -8.67 -0.04
CA SER A 129 -12.27 -8.57 0.41
C SER A 129 -12.37 -8.68 1.94
N TYR A 130 -11.65 -9.62 2.55
CA TYR A 130 -11.55 -9.73 4.01
C TYR A 130 -11.04 -8.44 4.64
N ILE A 131 -9.91 -7.92 4.15
CA ILE A 131 -9.34 -6.67 4.68
C ILE A 131 -10.32 -5.51 4.54
N TRP A 132 -11.03 -5.41 3.42
CA TRP A 132 -11.99 -4.32 3.19
C TRP A 132 -13.21 -4.38 4.11
N SER A 133 -13.54 -5.56 4.63
CA SER A 133 -14.63 -5.74 5.60
C SER A 133 -14.26 -5.40 7.05
N LEU A 134 -12.97 -5.29 7.35
CA LEU A 134 -12.48 -5.04 8.71
C LEU A 134 -12.91 -3.66 9.22
N LYS A 135 -13.24 -3.61 10.50
CA LYS A 135 -13.68 -2.39 11.21
C LYS A 135 -12.77 -2.11 12.41
N PRO A 136 -12.69 -0.86 12.87
CA PRO A 136 -11.98 -0.53 14.10
C PRO A 136 -12.38 -1.45 15.26
N GLY A 137 -11.38 -2.00 15.95
CA GLY A 137 -11.56 -2.96 17.03
C GLY A 137 -11.46 -4.43 16.64
N ASP A 138 -11.59 -4.77 15.35
CA ASP A 138 -11.41 -6.14 14.87
C ASP A 138 -9.99 -6.64 15.11
N LYS A 139 -9.84 -7.96 15.28
CA LYS A 139 -8.57 -8.63 15.44
C LYS A 139 -8.07 -9.20 14.12
N VAL A 140 -6.78 -9.04 13.88
CA VAL A 140 -6.10 -9.51 12.67
C VAL A 140 -4.80 -10.18 13.06
N THR A 141 -4.60 -11.43 12.65
CA THR A 141 -3.33 -12.12 12.82
C THR A 141 -2.38 -11.76 11.67
N ILE A 142 -1.22 -11.26 12.03
CA ILE A 142 -0.11 -11.02 11.10
C ILE A 142 1.09 -11.86 11.46
N SER A 143 1.93 -12.17 10.48
CA SER A 143 3.23 -12.82 10.67
C SER A 143 4.33 -12.12 9.89
N GLY A 144 5.57 -12.26 10.34
CA GLY A 144 6.73 -11.66 9.67
C GLY A 144 7.80 -11.16 10.63
N PRO A 145 8.53 -10.08 10.28
CA PRO A 145 8.57 -9.42 8.96
C PRO A 145 9.30 -10.27 7.91
N PHE A 146 9.00 -10.02 6.63
CA PHE A 146 9.64 -10.66 5.47
C PHE A 146 10.11 -9.64 4.45
N GLY A 147 10.85 -10.10 3.43
CA GLY A 147 11.18 -9.35 2.25
C GLY A 147 12.66 -9.10 2.04
N GLU A 148 12.98 -8.70 0.80
CA GLU A 148 14.33 -8.37 0.35
C GLU A 148 14.36 -7.05 -0.46
N PHE A 149 13.22 -6.38 -0.59
CA PHE A 149 13.12 -5.11 -1.31
C PHE A 149 13.65 -3.96 -0.47
N PHE A 150 14.94 -4.02 -0.16
CA PHE A 150 15.61 -3.02 0.67
C PHE A 150 16.42 -2.03 -0.15
N ALA A 151 16.54 -0.80 0.35
CA ALA A 151 17.45 0.18 -0.21
C ALA A 151 18.89 -0.33 -0.15
N LYS A 152 19.62 -0.19 -1.27
CA LYS A 152 21.05 -0.52 -1.32
C LYS A 152 21.85 0.51 -0.52
N GLU A 153 22.84 0.05 0.21
CA GLU A 153 23.74 0.89 1.01
C GLU A 153 24.83 1.49 0.11
N THR A 154 24.46 2.48 -0.68
CA THR A 154 25.32 3.23 -1.60
C THR A 154 24.98 4.70 -1.53
N ASP A 155 25.82 5.56 -2.09
CA ASP A 155 25.55 7.00 -2.23
C ASP A 155 24.85 7.35 -3.55
N ASN A 156 24.56 6.35 -4.39
CA ASN A 156 23.92 6.54 -5.69
C ASN A 156 22.51 7.12 -5.52
N GLU A 157 22.07 7.85 -6.53
CA GLU A 157 20.71 8.38 -6.62
C GLU A 157 19.67 7.28 -6.45
N MET A 158 18.53 7.62 -5.86
CA MET A 158 17.37 6.75 -5.71
C MET A 158 16.20 7.30 -6.52
N VAL A 159 15.72 6.51 -7.48
CA VAL A 159 14.53 6.82 -8.26
C VAL A 159 13.43 5.82 -7.86
N PHE A 160 12.40 6.33 -7.19
CA PHE A 160 11.24 5.54 -6.81
C PHE A 160 10.14 5.70 -7.85
N ILE A 161 9.49 4.60 -8.20
CA ILE A 161 8.34 4.62 -9.10
C ILE A 161 7.21 3.76 -8.52
N GLY A 162 6.01 4.31 -8.49
CA GLY A 162 4.85 3.62 -7.93
C GLY A 162 3.53 4.10 -8.52
N GLY A 163 2.49 3.33 -8.30
CA GLY A 163 1.12 3.68 -8.68
C GLY A 163 0.11 2.88 -7.88
N GLY A 164 -1.02 3.49 -7.54
CA GLY A 164 -2.05 2.87 -6.73
C GLY A 164 -1.50 2.34 -5.40
N ALA A 165 -1.81 1.08 -5.05
CA ALA A 165 -1.33 0.44 -3.81
C ALA A 165 0.20 0.20 -3.78
N GLY A 166 0.90 0.35 -4.91
CA GLY A 166 2.36 0.38 -4.95
C GLY A 166 2.97 1.57 -4.19
N MET A 167 2.15 2.51 -3.73
CA MET A 167 2.49 3.54 -2.77
C MET A 167 3.09 2.97 -1.48
N ALA A 168 2.59 1.83 -0.99
CA ALA A 168 2.97 1.30 0.31
C ALA A 168 4.50 1.18 0.51
N PRO A 169 5.23 0.36 -0.27
CA PRO A 169 6.68 0.25 -0.09
C PRO A 169 7.42 1.56 -0.41
N MET A 170 6.91 2.39 -1.31
CA MET A 170 7.55 3.68 -1.65
C MET A 170 7.47 4.64 -0.48
N ARG A 171 6.29 4.77 0.16
CA ARG A 171 6.13 5.58 1.36
C ARG A 171 7.10 5.11 2.47
N SER A 172 7.12 3.81 2.73
CA SER A 172 8.00 3.23 3.74
C SER A 172 9.48 3.60 3.49
N HIS A 173 9.96 3.40 2.26
CA HIS A 173 11.34 3.73 1.90
C HIS A 173 11.66 5.22 2.02
N ILE A 174 10.82 6.07 1.43
CA ILE A 174 11.08 7.52 1.36
C ILE A 174 11.06 8.13 2.76
N PHE A 175 10.08 7.76 3.58
CA PHE A 175 10.01 8.23 4.97
C PHE A 175 11.20 7.75 5.79
N ASP A 176 11.60 6.50 5.62
CA ASP A 176 12.77 5.94 6.30
C ASP A 176 14.05 6.67 5.91
N GLN A 177 14.27 6.89 4.62
CA GLN A 177 15.47 7.60 4.12
C GLN A 177 15.52 9.05 4.59
N LEU A 178 14.40 9.78 4.57
CA LEU A 178 14.39 11.20 4.88
C LEU A 178 14.22 11.49 6.36
N LYS A 179 13.31 10.79 7.07
CA LYS A 179 12.98 11.09 8.46
C LYS A 179 13.86 10.37 9.48
N ARG A 180 14.20 9.08 9.26
CA ARG A 180 15.02 8.31 10.19
C ARG A 180 16.50 8.37 9.85
N LEU A 181 16.86 8.09 8.59
CA LEU A 181 18.27 8.02 8.17
C LEU A 181 18.86 9.38 7.81
N HIS A 182 18.04 10.41 7.62
CA HIS A 182 18.47 11.75 7.20
C HIS A 182 19.41 11.73 5.98
N SER A 183 19.10 10.82 5.04
CA SER A 183 19.89 10.57 3.85
C SER A 183 20.08 11.84 3.02
N LYS A 184 21.30 12.07 2.53
CA LYS A 184 21.63 13.18 1.64
C LYS A 184 21.66 12.77 0.17
N ARG A 185 21.35 11.50 -0.12
CA ARG A 185 21.27 11.01 -1.49
C ARG A 185 20.22 11.79 -2.25
N LYS A 186 20.47 12.04 -3.52
CA LYS A 186 19.45 12.59 -4.42
C LYS A 186 18.33 11.55 -4.58
N MET A 187 17.10 11.97 -4.40
CA MET A 187 15.93 11.11 -4.46
C MET A 187 14.81 11.75 -5.28
N SER A 188 14.15 10.95 -6.07
CA SER A 188 12.93 11.37 -6.76
C SER A 188 11.86 10.27 -6.67
N PHE A 189 10.61 10.69 -6.46
CA PHE A 189 9.46 9.79 -6.44
C PHE A 189 8.51 10.13 -7.59
N TRP A 190 8.25 9.15 -8.44
CA TRP A 190 7.40 9.25 -9.61
C TRP A 190 6.16 8.41 -9.39
N TYR A 191 5.02 9.08 -9.13
CA TYR A 191 3.77 8.43 -8.75
C TYR A 191 2.70 8.59 -9.82
N GLY A 192 2.09 7.45 -10.20
CA GLY A 192 0.98 7.40 -11.14
C GLY A 192 -0.35 7.19 -10.43
N ALA A 193 -1.33 8.05 -10.71
CA ALA A 193 -2.72 7.88 -10.34
C ALA A 193 -3.62 8.01 -11.57
N ARG A 194 -4.87 7.58 -11.46
CA ARG A 194 -5.83 7.70 -12.55
C ARG A 194 -6.33 9.14 -12.69
N SER A 195 -6.82 9.71 -11.58
CA SER A 195 -7.34 11.07 -11.48
C SER A 195 -6.91 11.67 -10.13
N LYS A 196 -7.23 12.91 -9.86
CA LYS A 196 -6.81 13.62 -8.66
C LYS A 196 -7.34 12.97 -7.37
N ARG A 197 -8.57 12.47 -7.40
CA ARG A 197 -9.16 11.76 -6.23
C ARG A 197 -8.54 10.39 -5.95
N GLU A 198 -7.72 9.87 -6.86
CA GLU A 198 -6.96 8.63 -6.67
C GLU A 198 -5.55 8.88 -6.09
N MET A 199 -5.19 10.15 -5.87
CA MET A 199 -3.96 10.53 -5.19
C MET A 199 -4.16 10.50 -3.68
N PHE A 200 -3.15 10.01 -2.95
CA PHE A 200 -3.14 10.05 -1.49
C PHE A 200 -1.75 10.29 -0.93
N TYR A 201 -1.65 10.72 0.32
CA TYR A 201 -0.45 11.21 0.99
C TYR A 201 0.19 12.44 0.30
N VAL A 202 -0.60 13.21 -0.44
CA VAL A 202 -0.12 14.40 -1.18
C VAL A 202 0.54 15.39 -0.24
N GLU A 203 -0.12 15.73 0.86
CA GLU A 203 0.38 16.68 1.86
C GLU A 203 1.69 16.20 2.49
N ASP A 204 1.80 14.91 2.78
CA ASP A 204 3.01 14.32 3.34
C ASP A 204 4.21 14.46 2.39
N PHE A 205 4.01 14.18 1.09
CA PHE A 205 5.08 14.27 0.10
C PHE A 205 5.42 15.71 -0.26
N ASP A 206 4.45 16.61 -0.30
CA ASP A 206 4.66 18.05 -0.48
C ASP A 206 5.50 18.60 0.68
N GLN A 207 5.18 18.23 1.92
CA GLN A 207 5.95 18.60 3.07
C GLN A 207 7.38 18.05 3.01
N LEU A 208 7.55 16.76 2.70
CA LEU A 208 8.87 16.14 2.57
C LEU A 208 9.73 16.84 1.52
N GLN A 209 9.15 17.21 0.38
CA GLN A 209 9.84 17.95 -0.68
C GLN A 209 10.25 19.35 -0.21
N ALA A 210 9.39 20.05 0.54
CA ALA A 210 9.68 21.38 1.08
C ALA A 210 10.81 21.36 2.12
N GLU A 211 10.86 20.29 2.93
CA GLU A 211 11.85 20.15 4.02
C GLU A 211 13.20 19.56 3.57
N ASN A 212 13.23 18.85 2.43
CA ASN A 212 14.41 18.11 1.97
C ASN A 212 14.82 18.52 0.54
N PRO A 213 15.82 19.38 0.38
CA PRO A 213 16.23 19.89 -0.95
C PRO A 213 16.79 18.82 -1.89
N ASN A 214 17.12 17.63 -1.36
CA ASN A 214 17.58 16.48 -2.13
C ASN A 214 16.45 15.53 -2.52
N PHE A 215 15.18 15.86 -2.24
CA PHE A 215 14.01 15.07 -2.58
C PHE A 215 13.04 15.86 -3.46
N THR A 216 12.56 15.22 -4.54
CA THR A 216 11.47 15.72 -5.37
C THR A 216 10.43 14.62 -5.59
N TRP A 217 9.17 15.01 -5.72
CA TRP A 217 8.15 14.06 -6.16
C TRP A 217 7.34 14.62 -7.34
N HIS A 218 6.89 13.70 -8.18
CA HIS A 218 6.23 14.00 -9.45
C HIS A 218 5.01 13.09 -9.59
N VAL A 219 3.89 13.66 -9.98
CA VAL A 219 2.65 12.91 -10.20
C VAL A 219 2.24 12.99 -11.66
N ALA A 220 1.82 11.87 -12.22
CA ALA A 220 1.16 11.81 -13.51
C ALA A 220 -0.24 11.22 -13.34
N LEU A 221 -1.23 11.86 -13.97
CA LEU A 221 -2.59 11.36 -14.06
C LEU A 221 -2.84 10.73 -15.43
N SER A 222 -3.26 9.45 -15.42
CA SER A 222 -3.51 8.73 -16.68
C SER A 222 -4.86 9.07 -17.32
N ASP A 223 -5.83 9.54 -16.52
CA ASP A 223 -7.19 9.87 -16.92
C ASP A 223 -7.75 10.98 -16.01
N PRO A 224 -7.15 12.21 -16.05
CA PRO A 224 -7.61 13.31 -15.21
C PRO A 224 -9.04 13.71 -15.61
N LEU A 225 -9.87 13.99 -14.59
CA LEU A 225 -11.23 14.46 -14.82
C LEU A 225 -11.24 15.97 -15.14
N PRO A 226 -12.23 16.48 -15.87
CA PRO A 226 -12.33 17.92 -16.17
C PRO A 226 -12.29 18.79 -14.90
N GLU A 227 -12.96 18.37 -13.85
CA GLU A 227 -13.03 19.04 -12.55
C GLU A 227 -11.69 19.03 -11.79
N ASP A 228 -10.77 18.14 -12.13
CA ASP A 228 -9.43 18.10 -11.50
C ASP A 228 -8.64 19.38 -11.78
N ASN A 229 -8.93 20.09 -12.86
CA ASN A 229 -8.15 21.24 -13.34
C ASN A 229 -6.65 20.94 -13.31
N TRP A 230 -6.29 19.73 -13.77
CA TRP A 230 -4.93 19.22 -13.66
C TRP A 230 -3.98 19.91 -14.65
N THR A 231 -2.87 20.42 -14.14
CA THR A 231 -1.81 21.09 -14.92
C THR A 231 -0.47 20.36 -14.90
N GLY A 232 -0.41 19.22 -14.17
CA GLY A 232 0.79 18.40 -14.08
C GLY A 232 0.93 17.41 -15.25
N TYR A 233 1.78 16.41 -15.07
CA TYR A 233 2.00 15.38 -16.08
C TYR A 233 0.74 14.54 -16.33
N THR A 234 0.53 14.17 -17.60
CA THR A 234 -0.53 13.27 -18.02
C THR A 234 0.02 12.01 -18.69
N GLY A 235 -0.71 10.91 -18.54
CA GLY A 235 -0.32 9.61 -19.06
C GLY A 235 0.24 8.66 -17.99
N PHE A 236 0.77 7.53 -18.44
CA PHE A 236 1.32 6.52 -17.52
C PHE A 236 2.68 6.97 -16.97
N ILE A 237 2.85 6.84 -15.67
CA ILE A 237 4.03 7.34 -14.95
C ILE A 237 5.36 6.84 -15.49
N HIS A 238 5.44 5.58 -15.96
CA HIS A 238 6.67 5.05 -16.52
C HIS A 238 7.11 5.74 -17.80
N ASN A 239 6.16 6.16 -18.66
CA ASN A 239 6.44 6.94 -19.84
C ASN A 239 6.86 8.37 -19.48
N VAL A 240 6.15 8.97 -18.50
CA VAL A 240 6.45 10.32 -18.01
C VAL A 240 7.87 10.36 -17.41
N LEU A 241 8.20 9.39 -16.56
CA LEU A 241 9.54 9.25 -15.99
C LEU A 241 10.61 9.11 -17.07
N TYR A 242 10.38 8.23 -18.05
CA TYR A 242 11.35 8.01 -19.12
C TYR A 242 11.58 9.30 -19.92
N GLU A 243 10.53 9.92 -20.44
CA GLU A 243 10.65 11.09 -21.31
C GLU A 243 11.18 12.34 -20.60
N ASN A 244 10.84 12.53 -19.32
CA ASN A 244 11.19 13.76 -18.59
C ASN A 244 12.45 13.61 -17.72
N TYR A 245 12.93 12.39 -17.49
CA TYR A 245 14.07 12.17 -16.62
C TYR A 245 15.07 11.15 -17.17
N LEU A 246 14.68 9.89 -17.39
CA LEU A 246 15.65 8.82 -17.68
C LEU A 246 16.27 8.91 -19.06
N LYS A 247 15.56 9.44 -20.05
CA LYS A 247 16.01 9.52 -21.46
C LYS A 247 17.35 10.25 -21.62
N ASN A 248 17.58 11.28 -20.80
CA ASN A 248 18.79 12.11 -20.82
C ASN A 248 19.59 12.00 -19.52
N HIS A 249 19.29 11.02 -18.70
CA HIS A 249 19.96 10.80 -17.41
C HIS A 249 21.30 10.12 -17.66
N GLU A 250 22.38 10.71 -17.14
CA GLU A 250 23.68 10.03 -17.11
C GLU A 250 23.59 8.84 -16.16
N ALA A 251 24.09 7.70 -16.61
CA ALA A 251 24.17 6.50 -15.75
C ALA A 251 25.03 6.80 -14.52
N PRO A 252 24.63 6.32 -13.33
CA PRO A 252 25.41 6.51 -12.11
C PRO A 252 26.73 5.75 -12.14
#